data_cb38f0b066aa8a5ccfd9bafe2777abf4
#
_entry.id   cb38f0b066aa8a5ccfd9bafe2777abf4
#
_cell.length_a   1.000
_cell.length_b   1.000
_cell.length_c   1.000
_cell.angle_alpha   90.00
_cell.angle_beta   90.00
_cell.angle_gamma   90.00
#
_symmetry.space_group_name_H-M   'P 1'
#
loop_
_entity.id
_entity.type
_entity.pdbx_description
1 polymer ?
#
loop_
_entity_poly.entity_id
_entity_poly.type
_entity_poly.pdbx_seq_one_letter_code
_entity_poly.pdbx_strand_id
1 'polypeptide(L)' 'MASIQKKYIGLLGGSFDPAHKGHLSISKSAIKKLKLKKIYWLVTKKNPFKKQTYYSLDERIKYARKITKAQTKIKTIYLD' A
#
# COMPACT_ATOMS: atom_id res chain seq x y z
N MET A 1 19.22 12.05 28.07
CA MET A 1 19.46 12.54 26.71
C MET A 1 18.22 12.33 25.85
N ALA A 2 17.73 13.38 25.22
CA ALA A 2 16.57 13.26 24.35
C ALA A 2 16.97 12.63 23.03
N SER A 3 16.26 11.59 22.62
CA SER A 3 16.47 10.99 21.32
C SER A 3 15.46 11.59 20.32
N ILE A 4 15.98 12.01 19.17
CA ILE A 4 15.14 12.49 18.09
C ILE A 4 14.70 11.28 17.29
N GLN A 5 13.39 10.97 17.35
CA GLN A 5 12.84 9.89 16.56
C GLN A 5 12.37 10.44 15.23
N LYS A 6 13.05 10.02 14.18
CA LYS A 6 12.59 10.35 12.83
C LYS A 6 11.47 9.39 12.47
N LYS A 7 10.36 9.94 12.05
CA LYS A 7 9.20 9.14 11.64
C LYS A 7 9.17 9.08 10.12
N TYR A 8 9.39 7.89 9.58
CA TYR A 8 9.38 7.68 8.14
C TYR A 8 8.06 7.10 7.69
N ILE A 9 7.66 7.48 6.49
CA ILE A 9 6.46 6.97 5.83
C ILE A 9 6.92 6.24 4.58
N GLY A 10 6.38 5.04 4.37
CA GLY A 10 6.66 4.27 3.16
C GLY A 10 5.58 4.45 2.12
N LEU A 11 5.97 4.29 0.87
CA LEU A 11 5.04 4.34 -0.26
C LEU A 11 5.22 3.06 -1.07
N LEU A 12 4.12 2.37 -1.33
CA LEU A 12 4.11 1.19 -2.20
C LEU A 12 3.13 1.46 -3.33
N GLY A 13 3.66 1.75 -4.51
CA GLY A 13 2.84 2.04 -5.67
C GLY A 13 2.61 0.82 -6.54
N GLY A 14 1.46 0.77 -7.19
CA GLY A 14 1.14 -0.31 -8.11
C GLY A 14 -0.29 -0.26 -8.56
N SER A 15 -0.65 -1.16 -9.45
CA SER A 15 -2.03 -1.27 -9.92
C SER A 15 -2.92 -2.02 -8.92
N PHE A 16 -2.33 -2.90 -8.10
CA PHE A 16 -3.05 -3.73 -7.14
C PHE A 16 -4.26 -4.42 -7.80
N ASP A 17 -3.97 -5.27 -8.75
CA ASP A 17 -4.96 -5.84 -9.67
C ASP A 17 -5.01 -7.39 -9.60
N PRO A 18 -5.40 -8.00 -8.47
CA PRO A 18 -5.76 -7.36 -7.21
C PRO A 18 -4.59 -7.27 -6.24
N ALA A 19 -4.81 -6.57 -5.12
CA ALA A 19 -3.89 -6.63 -3.99
C ALA A 19 -3.90 -8.06 -3.43
N HIS A 20 -2.79 -8.48 -2.84
CA HIS A 20 -2.69 -9.84 -2.31
C HIS A 20 -1.75 -9.90 -1.09
N LYS A 21 -1.63 -11.12 -0.55
CA LYS A 21 -0.81 -11.34 0.65
C LYS A 21 0.64 -10.94 0.50
N GLY A 22 1.18 -10.97 -0.73
CA GLY A 22 2.53 -10.52 -1.00
C GLY A 22 2.72 -9.03 -0.70
N HIS A 23 1.74 -8.21 -1.08
CA HIS A 23 1.76 -6.79 -0.77
C HIS A 23 1.75 -6.56 0.74
N LEU A 24 0.93 -7.32 1.46
CA LEU A 24 0.88 -7.25 2.92
C LEU A 24 2.21 -7.65 3.55
N SER A 25 2.78 -8.75 3.09
CA SER A 25 4.03 -9.28 3.63
C SER A 25 5.17 -8.27 3.46
N ILE A 26 5.30 -7.69 2.27
CA ILE A 26 6.30 -6.67 1.99
C ILE A 26 6.10 -5.45 2.89
N SER A 27 4.85 -5.02 3.03
CA SER A 27 4.52 -3.85 3.84
C SER A 27 4.83 -4.05 5.31
N LYS A 28 4.42 -5.19 5.86
CA LYS A 28 4.70 -5.52 7.25
C LYS A 28 6.20 -5.62 7.52
N SER A 29 6.92 -6.25 6.61
CA SER A 29 8.36 -6.38 6.72
C SER A 29 9.06 -5.02 6.70
N ALA A 30 8.64 -4.15 5.78
CA ALA A 30 9.20 -2.81 5.67
C ALA A 30 8.93 -1.98 6.93
N ILE A 31 7.70 -2.03 7.43
CA ILE A 31 7.33 -1.32 8.65
C ILE A 31 8.24 -1.75 9.80
N LYS A 32 8.44 -3.05 9.95
CA LYS A 32 9.25 -3.60 11.04
C LYS A 32 10.72 -3.26 10.87
N LYS A 33 11.27 -3.50 9.69
CA LYS A 33 12.72 -3.35 9.44
C LYS A 33 13.17 -1.89 9.39
N LEU A 34 12.33 -1.03 8.81
CA LEU A 34 12.65 0.38 8.63
C LEU A 34 12.02 1.26 9.70
N LYS A 35 11.29 0.65 10.62
CA LYS A 35 10.58 1.35 11.71
C LYS A 35 9.68 2.45 11.17
N LEU A 36 8.90 2.13 10.14
CA LEU A 36 8.02 3.09 9.51
C LEU A 36 6.82 3.39 10.40
N LYS A 37 6.40 4.64 10.39
CA LYS A 37 5.18 5.06 11.06
C LYS A 37 3.96 4.54 10.31
N LYS A 38 4.03 4.54 8.99
CA LYS A 38 2.90 4.21 8.13
C LYS A 38 3.38 3.87 6.73
N ILE A 39 2.60 3.05 6.03
CA ILE A 39 2.79 2.82 4.60
C ILE A 39 1.51 3.17 3.88
N TYR A 40 1.65 3.91 2.79
CA TYR A 40 0.54 4.18 1.88
C TYR A 40 0.66 3.28 0.67
N TRP A 41 -0.42 2.58 0.37
CA TRP A 41 -0.56 1.85 -0.88
C TRP A 41 -1.15 2.82 -1.89
N LEU A 42 -0.35 3.19 -2.90
CA LEU A 42 -0.79 4.10 -3.95
C LEU A 42 -1.33 3.29 -5.12
N VAL A 43 -2.66 3.25 -5.22
CA VAL A 43 -3.31 2.51 -6.31
C VAL A 43 -3.36 3.42 -7.52
N THR A 44 -2.77 2.96 -8.63
CA THR A 44 -2.77 3.73 -9.88
C THR A 44 -3.94 3.33 -10.75
N LYS A 45 -4.38 4.26 -11.60
CA LYS A 45 -5.52 4.04 -12.47
C LYS A 45 -5.31 2.84 -13.38
N LYS A 46 -4.13 2.74 -14.00
CA LYS A 46 -3.76 1.57 -14.79
C LYS A 46 -2.24 1.42 -14.82
N ASN A 47 -1.81 0.17 -15.04
CA ASN A 47 -0.40 -0.12 -15.19
C ASN A 47 0.08 0.41 -16.56
N PRO A 48 1.18 1.20 -16.62
CA PRO A 48 1.69 1.72 -17.90
C PRO A 48 2.10 0.63 -18.88
N PHE A 49 2.37 -0.58 -18.39
CA PHE A 49 2.77 -1.71 -19.22
C PHE A 49 1.61 -2.60 -19.65
N LYS A 50 0.38 -2.26 -19.25
CA LYS A 50 -0.82 -3.00 -19.61
C LYS A 50 -1.86 -2.06 -20.19
N LYS A 51 -2.57 -2.53 -21.22
CA LYS A 51 -3.62 -1.73 -21.83
C LYS A 51 -4.81 -1.55 -20.91
N GLN A 52 -5.10 -2.55 -20.06
CA GLN A 52 -6.21 -2.50 -19.12
C GLN A 52 -5.93 -3.41 -17.94
N THR A 53 -6.62 -3.15 -16.83
CA THR A 53 -6.52 -3.96 -15.62
C THR A 53 -7.60 -5.06 -15.64
N TYR A 54 -7.39 -6.11 -14.82
CA TYR A 54 -8.38 -7.18 -14.67
C TYR A 54 -9.61 -6.70 -13.91
N TYR A 55 -9.40 -5.82 -12.94
CA TYR A 55 -10.47 -5.29 -12.10
C TYR A 55 -10.57 -3.78 -12.28
N SER A 56 -11.78 -3.26 -12.06
CA SER A 56 -12.00 -1.81 -12.10
C SER A 56 -11.22 -1.14 -10.96
N LEU A 57 -11.02 0.16 -11.09
CA LEU A 57 -10.35 0.93 -10.05
C LEU A 57 -11.06 0.81 -8.70
N ASP A 58 -12.40 0.92 -8.71
CA ASP A 58 -13.19 0.79 -7.47
C ASP A 58 -13.02 -0.57 -6.83
N GLU A 59 -13.05 -1.64 -7.61
CA GLU A 59 -12.87 -2.99 -7.11
C GLU A 59 -11.48 -3.17 -6.52
N ARG A 60 -10.46 -2.64 -7.17
CA ARG A 60 -9.08 -2.74 -6.70
C ARG A 60 -8.89 -2.02 -5.38
N ILE A 61 -9.46 -0.82 -5.26
CA ILE A 61 -9.38 -0.05 -4.03
C ILE A 61 -10.14 -0.73 -2.90
N LYS A 62 -11.36 -1.18 -3.17
CA LYS A 62 -12.16 -1.89 -2.16
C LYS A 62 -11.48 -3.13 -1.65
N TYR A 63 -10.89 -3.92 -2.53
CA TYR A 63 -10.21 -5.14 -2.15
C TYR A 63 -8.96 -4.86 -1.34
N ALA A 64 -8.17 -3.85 -1.75
CA ALA A 64 -6.98 -3.45 -1.01
C ALA A 64 -7.34 -2.99 0.41
N ARG A 65 -8.41 -2.21 0.55
CA ARG A 65 -8.90 -1.78 1.86
C ARG A 65 -9.40 -2.92 2.70
N LYS A 66 -10.04 -3.90 2.06
CA LYS A 66 -10.53 -5.09 2.75
C LYS A 66 -9.40 -5.89 3.38
N ILE A 67 -8.36 -6.17 2.61
CA ILE A 67 -7.25 -6.99 3.13
C ILE A 67 -6.34 -6.25 4.10
N THR A 68 -6.40 -4.92 4.13
CA THR A 68 -5.62 -4.11 5.07
C THR A 68 -6.43 -3.61 6.25
N LYS A 69 -7.68 -4.04 6.39
CA LYS A 69 -8.60 -3.53 7.41
C LYS A 69 -8.02 -3.64 8.82
N ALA A 70 -7.35 -4.73 9.13
CA ALA A 70 -6.76 -4.95 10.45
C ALA A 70 -5.39 -4.27 10.63
N GLN A 71 -4.85 -3.66 9.59
CA GLN A 71 -3.52 -3.06 9.62
C GLN A 71 -3.61 -1.56 9.81
N THR A 72 -3.41 -1.11 11.04
CA THR A 72 -3.54 0.32 11.36
C THR A 72 -2.50 1.20 10.70
N LYS A 73 -1.35 0.62 10.34
CA LYS A 73 -0.24 1.36 9.72
C LYS A 73 -0.24 1.34 8.20
N ILE A 74 -1.21 0.65 7.59
CA ILE A 74 -1.30 0.57 6.13
C ILE A 74 -2.57 1.26 5.67
N LYS A 75 -2.43 2.22 4.76
CA LYS A 75 -3.57 2.97 4.21
C LYS A 75 -3.53 2.88 2.70
N THR A 76 -4.70 2.65 2.10
CA THR A 76 -4.84 2.63 0.65
C THR A 76 -5.33 3.99 0.17
N ILE A 77 -4.61 4.57 -0.77
CA ILE A 77 -5.02 5.84 -1.38
C ILE A 77 -4.95 5.70 -2.90
N TYR A 78 -5.74 6.50 -3.56
CA TYR A 78 -5.78 6.57 -5.01
C TYR A 78 -5.10 7.86 -5.46
N LEU A 79 -4.22 7.74 -6.42
CA LEU A 79 -3.57 8.88 -7.03
C LEU A 79 -3.93 8.89 -8.50
N ASP A 80 -4.56 9.97 -8.92
CA ASP A 80 -4.99 10.13 -10.30
C ASP A 80 -3.80 10.52 -11.20
#